data_980cf31cfce10eeb486f792e5ce0bf92
#
_entry.id   980cf31cfce10eeb486f792e5ce0bf92
#
_cell.length_a   1.000
_cell.length_b   1.000
_cell.length_c   1.000
_cell.angle_alpha   90.00
_cell.angle_beta   90.00
_cell.angle_gamma   90.00
#
_symmetry.space_group_name_H-M   'P 1'
#
loop_
_entity.id
_entity.type
_entity.pdbx_description
1 polymer ?
#
loop_
_entity_poly.entity_id
_entity_poly.type
_entity_poly.pdbx_seq_one_letter_code
_entity_poly.pdbx_strand_id
1 'polypeptide(L)'
;GLGHHDVSLLISGTGAICFSYMNNKIIRAGGWGHRIGDEGSGYWIGKHIAKAIFRAAAGRNKPTALTELVLAGHQVNSTDELFNLIYSPDYTNARLASFGSYLQQAVDMKDAVAQKIMYKAVDELVLLAATTLRNAGYANEVHTLFLNGGVLKNNPSIMDGIITQLEKTHPNLSVKLCEEKPIESIFNRGLREINGTLYIN
;
A
#
# COMPACT_ATOMS: atom_id res chain seq x y z
N GLY A 1 -23.54 26.38 -3.46
CA GLY A 1 -23.42 24.95 -3.25
C GLY A 1 -21.97 24.56 -3.21
N LEU A 2 -21.47 24.14 -2.06
CA LEU A 2 -20.15 23.50 -1.98
C LEU A 2 -20.30 22.15 -2.69
N GLY A 3 -19.79 22.06 -3.92
CA GLY A 3 -19.79 20.83 -4.68
C GLY A 3 -19.05 19.76 -3.86
N HIS A 4 -19.73 18.69 -3.53
CA HIS A 4 -19.09 17.47 -3.05
C HIS A 4 -18.26 16.95 -4.23
N HIS A 5 -16.97 17.19 -4.19
CA HIS A 5 -16.08 16.66 -5.21
C HIS A 5 -15.95 15.15 -4.98
N ASP A 6 -16.31 14.38 -5.98
CA ASP A 6 -16.07 12.94 -6.01
C ASP A 6 -14.57 12.68 -5.87
N VAL A 7 -14.20 11.75 -4.99
CA VAL A 7 -12.80 11.48 -4.63
C VAL A 7 -12.60 10.02 -4.28
N SER A 8 -11.43 9.50 -4.61
CA SER A 8 -11.01 8.16 -4.21
C SER A 8 -9.72 8.19 -3.39
N LEU A 9 -9.52 7.18 -2.56
CA LEU A 9 -8.36 7.05 -1.69
C LEU A 9 -7.90 5.60 -1.63
N LEU A 10 -6.69 5.35 -2.09
CA LEU A 10 -5.98 4.08 -1.91
C LEU A 10 -5.00 4.20 -0.76
N ILE A 11 -5.14 3.33 0.22
CA ILE A 11 -4.25 3.27 1.38
C ILE A 11 -3.50 1.94 1.33
N SER A 12 -2.16 2.00 1.37
CA SER A 12 -1.29 0.85 1.58
C SER A 12 -0.29 1.13 2.69
N GLY A 13 -0.60 0.58 3.86
CA GLY A 13 0.20 0.59 5.08
C GLY A 13 0.46 -0.84 5.54
N THR A 14 0.22 -1.15 6.83
CA THR A 14 0.25 -2.55 7.32
C THR A 14 -0.80 -3.41 6.60
N GLY A 15 -1.98 -2.87 6.32
CA GLY A 15 -3.02 -3.45 5.44
C GLY A 15 -3.20 -2.64 4.16
N ALA A 16 -4.11 -3.08 3.26
CA ALA A 16 -4.43 -2.38 2.01
C ALA A 16 -5.94 -2.27 1.80
N ILE A 17 -6.41 -1.07 1.42
CA ILE A 17 -7.81 -0.78 1.20
C ILE A 17 -7.97 0.38 0.23
N CYS A 18 -9.02 0.37 -0.56
CA CYS A 18 -9.39 1.50 -1.40
C CYS A 18 -10.84 1.91 -1.16
N PHE A 19 -11.06 3.21 -1.09
CA PHE A 19 -12.38 3.83 -0.98
C PHE A 19 -12.63 4.75 -2.18
N SER A 20 -13.88 4.85 -2.58
CA SER A 20 -14.34 5.89 -3.50
C SER A 20 -15.61 6.52 -2.96
N TYR A 21 -15.65 7.85 -2.91
CA TYR A 21 -16.85 8.61 -2.67
C TYR A 21 -17.28 9.21 -4.01
N MET A 22 -18.38 8.72 -4.55
CA MET A 22 -18.95 9.13 -5.83
C MET A 22 -20.49 9.11 -5.74
N ASN A 23 -21.14 10.10 -6.31
CA ASN A 23 -22.61 10.18 -6.36
C ASN A 23 -23.26 10.00 -4.99
N ASN A 24 -22.71 10.62 -3.94
CA ASN A 24 -23.15 10.50 -2.54
C ASN A 24 -23.11 9.07 -1.96
N LYS A 25 -22.32 8.19 -2.55
CA LYS A 25 -22.10 6.81 -2.06
C LYS A 25 -20.65 6.56 -1.74
N ILE A 26 -20.42 5.79 -0.70
CA ILE A 26 -19.09 5.28 -0.37
C ILE A 26 -19.02 3.83 -0.85
N ILE A 27 -18.08 3.57 -1.73
CA ILE A 27 -17.73 2.23 -2.20
C ILE A 27 -16.36 1.87 -1.64
N ARG A 28 -16.21 0.63 -1.26
CA ARG A 28 -14.95 0.10 -0.74
C ARG A 28 -14.60 -1.20 -1.45
N ALA A 29 -13.29 -1.41 -1.70
CA ALA A 29 -12.73 -2.71 -2.02
C ALA A 29 -11.50 -2.98 -1.15
N GLY A 30 -11.20 -4.25 -0.89
CA GLY A 30 -10.13 -4.68 0.01
C GLY A 30 -10.42 -4.44 1.49
N GLY A 31 -9.36 -4.40 2.30
CA GLY A 31 -9.49 -4.21 3.74
C GLY A 31 -10.11 -5.40 4.46
N TRP A 32 -9.87 -6.63 3.97
CA TRP A 32 -10.37 -7.87 4.57
C TRP A 32 -9.42 -8.45 5.62
N GLY A 33 -8.31 -7.75 5.86
CA GLY A 33 -7.30 -8.15 6.82
C GLY A 33 -6.28 -9.15 6.26
N HIS A 34 -5.15 -9.23 6.95
CA HIS A 34 -3.95 -9.93 6.51
C HIS A 34 -4.10 -11.44 6.29
N ARG A 35 -5.14 -12.07 6.84
CA ARG A 35 -5.36 -13.52 6.71
C ARG A 35 -5.93 -13.92 5.36
N ILE A 36 -6.76 -13.08 4.75
CA ILE A 36 -7.53 -13.38 3.54
C ILE A 36 -7.48 -12.30 2.47
N GLY A 37 -6.78 -11.18 2.72
CA GLY A 37 -6.70 -10.04 1.84
C GLY A 37 -5.44 -9.21 2.10
N ASP A 38 -5.60 -7.88 2.01
CA ASP A 38 -4.54 -6.89 2.17
C ASP A 38 -3.39 -7.05 1.14
N GLU A 39 -3.71 -7.51 -0.07
CA GLU A 39 -2.76 -7.65 -1.16
C GLU A 39 -2.11 -6.30 -1.49
N GLY A 40 -0.80 -6.31 -1.69
CA GLY A 40 -0.02 -5.09 -1.92
C GLY A 40 0.28 -4.26 -0.65
N SER A 41 -0.17 -4.70 0.54
CA SER A 41 0.17 -4.07 1.81
C SER A 41 1.59 -4.38 2.27
N GLY A 42 2.06 -3.65 3.29
CA GLY A 42 3.35 -3.91 3.94
C GLY A 42 3.43 -5.33 4.52
N TYR A 43 2.34 -5.82 5.15
CA TYR A 43 2.29 -7.20 5.62
C TYR A 43 2.43 -8.22 4.48
N TRP A 44 1.68 -8.01 3.39
CA TRP A 44 1.74 -8.87 2.22
C TRP A 44 3.14 -8.85 1.59
N ILE A 45 3.73 -7.67 1.41
CA ILE A 45 5.10 -7.50 0.91
C ILE A 45 6.09 -8.19 1.84
N GLY A 46 6.02 -7.94 3.15
CA GLY A 46 6.90 -8.54 4.15
C GLY A 46 6.83 -10.07 4.15
N LYS A 47 5.63 -10.64 4.00
CA LYS A 47 5.44 -12.08 3.84
C LYS A 47 6.11 -12.63 2.58
N HIS A 48 6.05 -11.89 1.46
CA HIS A 48 6.72 -12.28 0.22
C HIS A 48 8.24 -12.19 0.34
N ILE A 49 8.75 -11.17 1.04
CA ILE A 49 10.18 -11.01 1.33
C ILE A 49 10.66 -12.18 2.21
N ALA A 50 10.01 -12.43 3.35
CA ALA A 50 10.35 -13.55 4.22
C ALA A 50 10.36 -14.89 3.44
N LYS A 51 9.31 -15.14 2.65
CA LYS A 51 9.23 -16.33 1.79
C LYS A 51 10.39 -16.42 0.81
N ALA A 52 10.82 -15.29 0.21
CA ALA A 52 11.94 -15.26 -0.73
C ALA A 52 13.26 -15.61 -0.03
N ILE A 53 13.51 -15.05 1.17
CA ILE A 53 14.70 -15.30 1.99
C ILE A 53 14.80 -16.80 2.35
N PHE A 54 13.75 -17.36 2.93
CA PHE A 54 13.77 -18.79 3.34
C PHE A 54 13.83 -19.74 2.15
N ARG A 55 13.26 -19.38 1.01
CA ARG A 55 13.39 -20.19 -0.21
C ARG A 55 14.81 -20.14 -0.81
N ALA A 56 15.47 -19.00 -0.71
CA ALA A 56 16.86 -18.84 -1.13
C ALA A 56 17.79 -19.64 -0.19
N ALA A 57 17.62 -19.54 1.13
CA ALA A 57 18.35 -20.31 2.12
C ALA A 57 18.22 -21.83 1.92
N ALA A 58 17.02 -22.29 1.52
CA ALA A 58 16.75 -23.69 1.19
C ALA A 58 17.20 -24.11 -0.23
N GLY A 59 17.90 -23.27 -0.98
CA GLY A 59 18.33 -23.55 -2.37
C GLY A 59 17.19 -23.64 -3.40
N ARG A 60 15.96 -23.21 -3.04
CA ARG A 60 14.77 -23.28 -3.89
C ARG A 60 14.57 -22.05 -4.76
N ASN A 61 15.27 -20.96 -4.50
CA ASN A 61 15.28 -19.72 -5.26
C ASN A 61 16.72 -19.20 -5.39
N LYS A 62 16.92 -18.24 -6.30
CA LYS A 62 18.18 -17.50 -6.37
C LYS A 62 18.40 -16.69 -5.08
N PRO A 63 19.66 -16.45 -4.66
CA PRO A 63 19.99 -15.49 -3.62
C PRO A 63 19.35 -14.11 -3.92
N THR A 64 19.09 -13.34 -2.87
CA THR A 64 18.51 -12.02 -2.96
C THR A 64 19.16 -11.06 -1.96
N ALA A 65 19.38 -9.81 -2.36
CA ALA A 65 19.87 -8.75 -1.50
C ALA A 65 18.96 -8.50 -0.27
N LEU A 66 17.68 -8.85 -0.39
CA LEU A 66 16.72 -8.78 0.71
C LEU A 66 17.17 -9.58 1.94
N THR A 67 17.94 -10.66 1.76
CA THR A 67 18.43 -11.47 2.89
C THR A 67 19.32 -10.63 3.79
N GLU A 68 20.38 -10.04 3.26
CA GLU A 68 21.31 -9.24 4.04
C GLU A 68 20.64 -7.98 4.64
N LEU A 69 19.81 -7.31 3.86
CA LEU A 69 19.10 -6.11 4.31
C LEU A 69 18.18 -6.39 5.50
N VAL A 70 17.42 -7.48 5.44
CA VAL A 70 16.49 -7.85 6.52
C VAL A 70 17.26 -8.34 7.75
N LEU A 71 18.28 -9.20 7.58
CA LEU A 71 19.08 -9.68 8.69
C LEU A 71 19.76 -8.52 9.44
N ALA A 72 20.41 -7.62 8.72
CA ALA A 72 21.07 -6.45 9.30
C ALA A 72 20.06 -5.53 10.01
N GLY A 73 18.93 -5.21 9.36
CA GLY A 73 17.93 -4.31 9.90
C GLY A 73 17.20 -4.86 11.14
N HIS A 74 17.15 -6.17 11.30
CA HIS A 74 16.56 -6.82 12.47
C HIS A 74 17.60 -7.33 13.48
N GLN A 75 18.89 -7.04 13.25
CA GLN A 75 20.01 -7.40 14.14
C GLN A 75 20.08 -8.90 14.42
N VAL A 76 19.85 -9.71 13.38
CA VAL A 76 20.00 -11.16 13.42
C VAL A 76 21.09 -11.59 12.42
N ASN A 77 21.83 -12.66 12.72
CA ASN A 77 23.03 -13.05 11.98
C ASN A 77 22.78 -14.21 11.00
N SER A 78 21.62 -14.84 11.08
CA SER A 78 21.30 -16.00 10.25
C SER A 78 19.81 -16.09 9.94
N THR A 79 19.47 -16.87 8.91
CA THR A 79 18.08 -17.19 8.58
C THR A 79 17.39 -17.98 9.69
N ASP A 80 18.13 -18.78 10.48
CA ASP A 80 17.57 -19.52 11.61
C ASP A 80 17.21 -18.57 12.76
N GLU A 81 18.05 -17.56 13.03
CA GLU A 81 17.71 -16.51 13.99
C GLU A 81 16.50 -15.69 13.50
N LEU A 82 16.44 -15.36 12.21
CA LEU A 82 15.28 -14.69 11.63
C LEU A 82 14.00 -15.53 11.75
N PHE A 83 14.09 -16.83 11.52
CA PHE A 83 12.97 -17.75 11.75
C PHE A 83 12.49 -17.70 13.20
N ASN A 84 13.41 -17.86 14.16
CA ASN A 84 13.08 -17.80 15.58
C ASN A 84 12.44 -16.45 15.97
N LEU A 85 12.93 -15.34 15.40
CA LEU A 85 12.35 -14.02 15.60
C LEU A 85 10.91 -13.95 15.08
N ILE A 86 10.65 -14.43 13.85
CA ILE A 86 9.31 -14.38 13.24
C ILE A 86 8.30 -15.23 14.00
N TYR A 87 8.73 -16.34 14.58
CA TYR A 87 7.87 -17.25 15.33
C TYR A 87 7.87 -17.00 16.85
N SER A 88 8.51 -15.90 17.30
CA SER A 88 8.44 -15.52 18.71
C SER A 88 7.02 -15.06 19.08
N PRO A 89 6.58 -15.30 20.34
CA PRO A 89 5.22 -14.94 20.79
C PRO A 89 4.90 -13.45 20.63
N ASP A 90 5.91 -12.60 20.71
CA ASP A 90 5.75 -11.12 20.63
C ASP A 90 5.84 -10.60 19.20
N TYR A 91 5.95 -11.47 18.19
CA TYR A 91 6.07 -11.03 16.81
C TYR A 91 4.73 -10.55 16.25
N THR A 92 4.68 -9.31 15.83
CA THR A 92 3.45 -8.67 15.33
C THR A 92 3.40 -8.59 13.81
N ASN A 93 2.19 -8.46 13.27
CA ASN A 93 1.99 -8.19 11.84
C ASN A 93 2.72 -6.91 11.38
N ALA A 94 2.80 -5.91 12.25
CA ALA A 94 3.52 -4.66 11.97
C ALA A 94 5.04 -4.90 11.83
N ARG A 95 5.61 -5.81 12.62
CA ARG A 95 7.03 -6.20 12.49
C ARG A 95 7.29 -6.94 11.17
N LEU A 96 6.39 -7.80 10.73
CA LEU A 96 6.52 -8.43 9.41
C LEU A 96 6.35 -7.41 8.29
N ALA A 97 5.41 -6.47 8.42
CA ALA A 97 5.20 -5.39 7.47
C ALA A 97 6.42 -4.47 7.33
N SER A 98 7.25 -4.32 8.39
CA SER A 98 8.47 -3.51 8.33
C SER A 98 9.51 -4.04 7.34
N PHE A 99 9.46 -5.33 6.95
CA PHE A 99 10.32 -5.85 5.88
C PHE A 99 10.11 -5.13 4.56
N GLY A 100 8.90 -4.62 4.32
CA GLY A 100 8.58 -3.81 3.14
C GLY A 100 9.42 -2.54 2.99
N SER A 101 10.04 -2.03 4.07
CA SER A 101 10.93 -0.87 4.00
C SER A 101 12.27 -1.16 3.30
N TYR A 102 12.67 -2.42 3.23
CA TYR A 102 13.90 -2.83 2.53
C TYR A 102 13.68 -3.09 1.03
N LEU A 103 12.42 -3.12 0.58
CA LEU A 103 12.10 -3.48 -0.80
C LEU A 103 12.69 -2.49 -1.79
N GLN A 104 12.50 -1.18 -1.56
CA GLN A 104 13.02 -0.15 -2.48
C GLN A 104 14.54 -0.24 -2.62
N GLN A 105 15.26 -0.38 -1.52
CA GLN A 105 16.73 -0.50 -1.55
C GLN A 105 17.19 -1.71 -2.38
N ALA A 106 16.53 -2.87 -2.23
CA ALA A 106 16.85 -4.04 -3.04
C ALA A 106 16.48 -3.86 -4.52
N VAL A 107 15.39 -3.14 -4.82
CA VAL A 107 15.01 -2.76 -6.20
C VAL A 107 16.09 -1.87 -6.82
N ASP A 108 16.60 -0.89 -6.09
CA ASP A 108 17.66 0.02 -6.53
C ASP A 108 18.98 -0.74 -6.80
N MET A 109 19.24 -1.81 -6.05
CA MET A 109 20.35 -2.76 -6.28
C MET A 109 20.10 -3.68 -7.49
N LYS A 110 18.98 -3.51 -8.22
CA LYS A 110 18.56 -4.33 -9.37
C LYS A 110 18.37 -5.81 -9.02
N ASP A 111 17.99 -6.10 -7.78
CA ASP A 111 17.65 -7.45 -7.35
C ASP A 111 16.38 -7.94 -8.05
N ALA A 112 16.50 -9.00 -8.83
CA ALA A 112 15.38 -9.52 -9.64
C ALA A 112 14.23 -10.11 -8.79
N VAL A 113 14.54 -10.58 -7.57
CA VAL A 113 13.52 -11.09 -6.63
C VAL A 113 12.74 -9.93 -6.04
N ALA A 114 13.42 -8.87 -5.62
CA ALA A 114 12.79 -7.65 -5.12
C ALA A 114 11.92 -6.98 -6.20
N GLN A 115 12.43 -6.85 -7.43
CA GLN A 115 11.67 -6.31 -8.57
C GLN A 115 10.38 -7.11 -8.81
N LYS A 116 10.45 -8.45 -8.75
CA LYS A 116 9.26 -9.31 -8.91
C LYS A 116 8.24 -9.11 -7.80
N ILE A 117 8.68 -8.89 -6.57
CA ILE A 117 7.78 -8.59 -5.44
C ILE A 117 7.14 -7.22 -5.64
N MET A 118 7.94 -6.22 -6.03
CA MET A 118 7.48 -4.86 -6.32
C MET A 118 6.42 -4.85 -7.42
N TYR A 119 6.67 -5.49 -8.58
CA TYR A 119 5.68 -5.54 -9.67
C TYR A 119 4.37 -6.20 -9.24
N LYS A 120 4.44 -7.30 -8.48
CA LYS A 120 3.23 -7.93 -7.95
C LYS A 120 2.45 -7.01 -7.01
N ALA A 121 3.14 -6.27 -6.15
CA ALA A 121 2.48 -5.30 -5.27
C ALA A 121 1.80 -4.18 -6.07
N VAL A 122 2.44 -3.69 -7.13
CA VAL A 122 1.84 -2.71 -8.06
C VAL A 122 0.58 -3.28 -8.69
N ASP A 123 0.64 -4.50 -9.25
CA ASP A 123 -0.49 -5.12 -9.93
C ASP A 123 -1.70 -5.28 -9.00
N GLU A 124 -1.48 -5.73 -7.75
CA GLU A 124 -2.54 -5.88 -6.75
C GLU A 124 -3.16 -4.52 -6.36
N LEU A 125 -2.34 -3.50 -6.14
CA LEU A 125 -2.83 -2.17 -5.76
C LEU A 125 -3.55 -1.46 -6.92
N VAL A 126 -3.09 -1.65 -8.15
CA VAL A 126 -3.77 -1.16 -9.36
C VAL A 126 -5.12 -1.88 -9.53
N LEU A 127 -5.16 -3.20 -9.38
CA LEU A 127 -6.40 -3.98 -9.44
C LEU A 127 -7.39 -3.52 -8.37
N LEU A 128 -6.92 -3.29 -7.15
CA LEU A 128 -7.73 -2.80 -6.04
C LEU A 128 -8.34 -1.43 -6.35
N ALA A 129 -7.53 -0.47 -6.81
CA ALA A 129 -7.99 0.88 -7.17
C ALA A 129 -8.97 0.85 -8.35
N ALA A 130 -8.61 0.19 -9.46
CA ALA A 130 -9.46 0.09 -10.65
C ALA A 130 -10.80 -0.58 -10.34
N THR A 131 -10.81 -1.63 -9.49
CA THR A 131 -12.04 -2.30 -9.06
C THR A 131 -12.92 -1.37 -8.23
N THR A 132 -12.32 -0.58 -7.32
CA THR A 132 -13.06 0.38 -6.51
C THR A 132 -13.71 1.46 -7.38
N LEU A 133 -12.96 2.04 -8.31
CA LEU A 133 -13.46 3.05 -9.25
C LEU A 133 -14.61 2.50 -10.11
N ARG A 134 -14.43 1.32 -10.69
CA ARG A 134 -15.47 0.66 -11.50
C ARG A 134 -16.75 0.41 -10.69
N ASN A 135 -16.62 -0.11 -9.46
CA ASN A 135 -17.77 -0.38 -8.59
C ASN A 135 -18.46 0.90 -8.11
N ALA A 136 -17.74 2.02 -8.08
CA ALA A 136 -18.29 3.35 -7.79
C ALA A 136 -19.01 3.98 -8.99
N GLY A 137 -18.89 3.37 -10.18
CA GLY A 137 -19.51 3.88 -11.42
C GLY A 137 -18.66 4.89 -12.17
N TYR A 138 -17.34 4.92 -11.93
CA TYR A 138 -16.42 5.78 -12.66
C TYR A 138 -16.47 5.46 -14.17
N ALA A 139 -16.83 6.48 -14.97
CA ALA A 139 -17.02 6.40 -16.42
C ALA A 139 -16.00 7.28 -17.19
N ASN A 140 -14.79 7.42 -16.64
CA ASN A 140 -13.69 8.18 -17.23
C ASN A 140 -13.88 9.71 -17.25
N GLU A 141 -14.69 10.25 -16.34
CA GLU A 141 -14.75 11.69 -16.03
C GLU A 141 -13.49 12.16 -15.30
N VAL A 142 -13.31 13.48 -15.17
CA VAL A 142 -12.23 14.06 -14.39
C VAL A 142 -12.40 13.68 -12.91
N HIS A 143 -11.45 12.90 -12.39
CA HIS A 143 -11.50 12.37 -11.03
C HIS A 143 -10.12 12.35 -10.39
N THR A 144 -10.05 12.38 -9.06
CA THR A 144 -8.79 12.31 -8.32
C THR A 144 -8.76 11.07 -7.43
N LEU A 145 -7.71 10.27 -7.58
CA LEU A 145 -7.35 9.19 -6.66
C LEU A 145 -6.16 9.64 -5.81
N PHE A 146 -6.38 9.75 -4.52
CA PHE A 146 -5.30 9.98 -3.57
C PHE A 146 -4.65 8.66 -3.15
N LEU A 147 -3.33 8.69 -3.00
CA LEU A 147 -2.50 7.59 -2.49
C LEU A 147 -2.03 7.93 -1.08
N ASN A 148 -2.11 7.00 -0.13
CA ASN A 148 -1.59 7.17 1.23
C ASN A 148 -1.05 5.86 1.80
N GLY A 149 -0.21 5.97 2.84
CA GLY A 149 0.33 4.84 3.58
C GLY A 149 1.84 4.66 3.43
N GLY A 150 2.40 3.95 4.40
CA GLY A 150 3.85 3.77 4.52
C GLY A 150 4.48 3.01 3.35
N VAL A 151 3.76 2.08 2.73
CA VAL A 151 4.26 1.33 1.55
C VAL A 151 4.52 2.30 0.40
N LEU A 152 3.58 3.19 0.11
CA LEU A 152 3.66 4.13 -1.01
C LEU A 152 4.70 5.22 -0.76
N LYS A 153 4.80 5.69 0.49
CA LYS A 153 5.80 6.70 0.88
C LYS A 153 7.24 6.19 0.85
N ASN A 154 7.44 4.92 1.24
CA ASN A 154 8.76 4.34 1.39
C ASN A 154 9.23 3.54 0.15
N ASN A 155 8.35 3.32 -0.84
CA ASN A 155 8.67 2.60 -2.07
C ASN A 155 8.24 3.42 -3.30
N PRO A 156 9.01 4.42 -3.71
CA PRO A 156 8.73 5.24 -4.90
C PRO A 156 8.45 4.40 -6.14
N SER A 157 9.17 3.30 -6.35
CA SER A 157 8.95 2.41 -7.50
C SER A 157 7.54 1.78 -7.52
N ILE A 158 6.95 1.50 -6.35
CA ILE A 158 5.56 1.03 -6.28
C ILE A 158 4.62 2.18 -6.64
N MET A 159 4.83 3.36 -6.06
CA MET A 159 4.00 4.53 -6.32
C MET A 159 4.00 4.89 -7.81
N ASP A 160 5.17 5.00 -8.43
CA ASP A 160 5.33 5.34 -9.84
C ASP A 160 4.68 4.27 -10.75
N GLY A 161 4.81 3.00 -10.37
CA GLY A 161 4.16 1.89 -11.09
C GLY A 161 2.64 2.00 -11.06
N ILE A 162 2.05 2.35 -9.93
CA ILE A 162 0.59 2.55 -9.79
C ILE A 162 0.14 3.73 -10.63
N ILE A 163 0.81 4.88 -10.52
CA ILE A 163 0.50 6.09 -11.29
C ILE A 163 0.54 5.77 -12.78
N THR A 164 1.64 5.21 -13.26
CA THR A 164 1.84 4.88 -14.67
C THR A 164 0.76 3.95 -15.23
N GLN A 165 0.40 2.88 -14.50
CA GLN A 165 -0.58 1.92 -14.96
C GLN A 165 -2.01 2.48 -14.93
N LEU A 166 -2.38 3.22 -13.88
CA LEU A 166 -3.71 3.79 -13.76
C LEU A 166 -3.93 4.93 -14.75
N GLU A 167 -3.01 5.85 -14.91
CA GLU A 167 -3.15 6.97 -15.86
C GLU A 167 -3.16 6.50 -17.31
N LYS A 168 -2.43 5.41 -17.63
CA LYS A 168 -2.48 4.79 -18.95
C LYS A 168 -3.87 4.22 -19.28
N THR A 169 -4.56 3.64 -18.33
CA THR A 169 -5.88 3.01 -18.53
C THR A 169 -7.05 3.95 -18.26
N HIS A 170 -6.82 5.04 -17.53
CA HIS A 170 -7.81 6.02 -17.11
C HIS A 170 -7.27 7.44 -17.34
N PRO A 171 -7.27 7.96 -18.59
CA PRO A 171 -6.55 9.17 -18.96
C PRO A 171 -7.07 10.46 -18.27
N ASN A 172 -8.28 10.45 -17.74
CA ASN A 172 -8.85 11.57 -16.97
C ASN A 172 -8.74 11.39 -15.45
N LEU A 173 -8.07 10.33 -14.99
CA LEU A 173 -7.77 10.09 -13.59
C LEU A 173 -6.46 10.80 -13.21
N SER A 174 -6.51 11.70 -12.23
CA SER A 174 -5.32 12.28 -11.63
C SER A 174 -4.95 11.50 -10.38
N VAL A 175 -3.77 10.90 -10.35
CA VAL A 175 -3.28 10.10 -9.20
C VAL A 175 -2.27 10.93 -8.41
N LYS A 176 -2.52 11.15 -7.11
CA LYS A 176 -1.71 12.06 -6.26
C LYS A 176 -1.40 11.44 -4.92
N LEU A 177 -0.18 11.66 -4.42
CA LEU A 177 0.14 11.33 -3.02
C LEU A 177 -0.60 12.31 -2.09
N CYS A 178 -1.27 11.75 -1.07
CA CYS A 178 -1.85 12.54 0.01
C CYS A 178 -0.76 12.81 1.06
N GLU A 179 -0.39 14.08 1.24
CA GLU A 179 0.63 14.50 2.20
C GLU A 179 0.07 14.60 3.62
N GLU A 180 -1.23 14.84 3.75
CA GLU A 180 -1.89 14.97 5.05
C GLU A 180 -1.92 13.63 5.81
N LYS A 181 -1.73 13.71 7.12
CA LYS A 181 -1.98 12.56 7.99
C LYS A 181 -3.48 12.26 8.00
N PRO A 182 -3.92 10.99 7.96
CA PRO A 182 -5.35 10.65 7.95
C PRO A 182 -6.14 11.29 9.10
N ILE A 183 -5.53 11.43 10.28
CA ILE A 183 -6.15 12.05 11.44
C ILE A 183 -6.35 13.56 11.27
N GLU A 184 -5.44 14.26 10.58
CA GLU A 184 -5.56 15.68 10.27
C GLU A 184 -6.69 15.94 9.26
N SER A 185 -6.82 15.06 8.25
CA SER A 185 -7.93 15.13 7.29
C SER A 185 -9.29 14.93 7.95
N ILE A 186 -9.40 13.96 8.88
CA ILE A 186 -10.63 13.72 9.65
C ILE A 186 -10.95 14.92 10.55
N PHE A 187 -9.94 15.45 11.26
CA PHE A 187 -10.09 16.61 12.12
C PHE A 187 -10.50 17.86 11.34
N ASN A 188 -9.84 18.14 10.22
CA ASN A 188 -10.15 19.27 9.35
C ASN A 188 -11.56 19.15 8.74
N ARG A 189 -12.00 17.93 8.42
CA ARG A 189 -13.36 17.66 7.97
C ARG A 189 -14.37 17.94 9.08
N GLY A 190 -14.14 17.46 10.29
CA GLY A 190 -14.98 17.73 11.46
C GLY A 190 -15.12 19.23 11.75
N LEU A 191 -14.01 19.98 11.67
CA LEU A 191 -14.04 21.45 11.84
C LEU A 191 -14.86 22.14 10.75
N ARG A 192 -14.77 21.70 9.48
CA ARG A 192 -15.58 22.26 8.38
C ARG A 192 -17.08 21.99 8.57
N GLU A 193 -17.44 20.79 9.03
CA GLU A 193 -18.84 20.45 9.32
C GLU A 193 -19.39 21.28 10.48
N ILE A 194 -18.62 21.47 11.55
CA ILE A 194 -19.01 22.35 12.69
C ILE A 194 -19.14 23.81 12.26
N ASN A 195 -18.18 24.33 11.50
CA ASN A 195 -18.23 25.72 11.01
C ASN A 195 -19.35 25.93 9.97
N GLY A 196 -19.66 24.93 9.13
CA GLY A 196 -20.77 24.96 8.20
C GLY A 196 -22.14 24.97 8.90
N THR A 197 -22.25 24.35 10.07
CA THR A 197 -23.49 24.31 10.87
C THR A 197 -23.73 25.64 11.63
N LEU A 198 -22.68 26.42 11.88
CA LEU A 198 -22.78 27.71 12.54
C LEU A 198 -23.28 28.87 11.63
N TYR A 199 -23.37 28.63 10.31
CA TYR A 199 -23.88 29.61 9.33
C TYR A 199 -25.32 29.34 8.87
N ILE A 200 -26.06 28.42 9.49
CA ILE A 200 -27.46 28.08 9.17
C ILE A 200 -28.38 28.43 10.37
N ASN A 201 -28.12 29.54 11.07
CA ASN A 201 -29.08 30.15 12.00
C ASN A 201 -29.22 31.64 11.70
#